data_d542778174ed423599b5d81d551f9462
#
_entry.id   d542778174ed423599b5d81d551f9462
#
_cell.length_a   1.000
_cell.length_b   1.000
_cell.length_c   1.000
_cell.angle_alpha   90.00
_cell.angle_beta   90.00
_cell.angle_gamma   90.00
#
_symmetry.space_group_name_H-M   'P 1'
#
loop_
_entity.id
_entity.type
_entity.pdbx_description
1 polymer ?
#
loop_
_entity_poly.entity_id
_entity_poly.type
_entity_poly.pdbx_seq_one_letter_code
_entity_poly.pdbx_strand_id
1 'polypeptide(L)'
;EITTRLVGSEMCIRDSAYYREYRELQNLCLLILQHQKHQIGMGSKKVYGLLFDGAWLWEEYMNSIVDEIFYHPMNKATKGSQRLFDHNRGLIYPDFISRDSEARVIADAKYKPIDNIGNKDYLQVLAYMFRFDAKKGFYFYPEMGEEEDAVMWLNRGSTYEKNVEAREDISLIKHGFQIPTGIDVYSAFTEQMRCNEIKFLDGILISMK
;
A
#
# COMPACT_ATOMS: atom_id res chain seq x y z
N GLU A 1 -32.31 -29.20 -5.94
CA GLU A 1 -32.61 -28.07 -5.01
C GLU A 1 -31.39 -27.16 -4.76
N ILE A 2 -30.19 -27.69 -4.73
CA ILE A 2 -28.97 -26.88 -4.52
C ILE A 2 -28.63 -26.01 -5.75
N THR A 3 -28.87 -26.51 -6.95
CA THR A 3 -28.59 -25.82 -8.23
C THR A 3 -29.48 -24.60 -8.44
N THR A 4 -30.74 -24.63 -8.03
CA THR A 4 -31.68 -23.50 -8.22
C THR A 4 -31.38 -22.32 -7.30
N ARG A 5 -30.85 -22.57 -6.11
CA ARG A 5 -30.40 -21.50 -5.19
C ARG A 5 -29.13 -20.81 -5.66
N LEU A 6 -28.19 -21.54 -6.26
CA LEU A 6 -26.97 -20.99 -6.83
C LEU A 6 -27.26 -20.08 -8.02
N VAL A 7 -28.15 -20.49 -8.92
CA VAL A 7 -28.55 -19.71 -10.11
C VAL A 7 -29.21 -18.38 -9.71
N GLY A 8 -30.05 -18.38 -8.68
CA GLY A 8 -30.64 -17.14 -8.14
C GLY A 8 -29.60 -16.19 -7.52
N SER A 9 -28.59 -16.73 -6.83
CA SER A 9 -27.52 -15.93 -6.23
C SER A 9 -26.59 -15.34 -7.29
N GLU A 10 -26.27 -16.08 -8.35
CA GLU A 10 -25.47 -15.58 -9.47
C GLU A 10 -26.17 -14.46 -10.23
N MET A 11 -27.48 -14.56 -10.43
CA MET A 11 -28.28 -13.54 -11.12
C MET A 11 -28.32 -12.25 -10.30
N CYS A 12 -28.51 -12.34 -8.97
CA CYS A 12 -28.46 -11.19 -8.07
C CYS A 12 -27.08 -10.51 -8.05
N ILE A 13 -26.00 -11.28 -8.12
CA ILE A 13 -24.63 -10.73 -8.18
C ILE A 13 -24.40 -9.99 -9.49
N ARG A 14 -24.90 -10.48 -10.62
CA ARG A 14 -24.75 -9.84 -11.93
C ARG A 14 -25.56 -8.56 -12.08
N ASP A 15 -26.76 -8.53 -11.54
CA ASP A 15 -27.71 -7.41 -11.73
C ASP A 15 -27.46 -6.23 -10.78
N SER A 16 -26.71 -6.42 -9.68
CA SER A 16 -26.51 -5.40 -8.65
C SER A 16 -25.22 -4.61 -8.75
N ALA A 17 -24.58 -4.55 -9.92
CA ALA A 17 -23.38 -3.73 -10.13
C ALA A 17 -23.72 -2.23 -10.15
N TYR A 18 -24.18 -1.69 -9.01
CA TYR A 18 -24.46 -0.26 -8.85
C TYR A 18 -23.17 0.59 -8.87
N TYR A 19 -22.02 -0.02 -8.53
CA TYR A 19 -20.72 0.61 -8.53
C TYR A 19 -19.76 -0.17 -9.43
N ARG A 20 -19.12 0.54 -10.32
CA ARG A 20 -18.18 -0.02 -11.31
C ARG A 20 -16.96 -0.67 -10.64
N GLU A 21 -16.58 -0.16 -9.47
CA GLU A 21 -15.48 -0.64 -8.63
C GLU A 21 -15.72 -2.05 -8.07
N TYR A 22 -16.98 -2.43 -7.85
CA TYR A 22 -17.33 -3.78 -7.36
C TYR A 22 -17.36 -4.85 -8.46
N ARG A 23 -17.17 -4.48 -9.73
CA ARG A 23 -17.26 -5.43 -10.83
C ARG A 23 -16.20 -6.52 -10.77
N GLU A 24 -15.00 -6.16 -10.36
CA GLU A 24 -13.90 -7.13 -10.19
C GLU A 24 -14.15 -8.05 -9.00
N LEU A 25 -14.64 -7.51 -7.89
CA LEU A 25 -15.06 -8.29 -6.75
C LEU A 25 -16.24 -9.22 -7.08
N GLN A 26 -17.22 -8.77 -7.84
CA GLN A 26 -18.32 -9.60 -8.32
C GLN A 26 -17.83 -10.76 -9.19
N ASN A 27 -16.91 -10.49 -10.11
CA ASN A 27 -16.30 -11.52 -10.95
C ASN A 27 -15.53 -12.55 -10.10
N LEU A 28 -14.81 -12.10 -9.09
CA LEU A 28 -14.13 -12.97 -8.14
C LEU A 28 -15.12 -13.84 -7.34
N CYS A 29 -16.19 -13.25 -6.82
CA CYS A 29 -17.25 -13.98 -6.13
C CYS A 29 -17.92 -15.03 -7.03
N LEU A 30 -18.18 -14.69 -8.30
CA LEU A 30 -18.72 -15.63 -9.28
C LEU A 30 -17.77 -16.79 -9.55
N LEU A 31 -16.47 -16.52 -9.70
CA LEU A 31 -15.43 -17.54 -9.86
C LEU A 31 -15.39 -18.52 -8.67
N ILE A 32 -15.48 -17.99 -7.46
CA ILE A 32 -15.49 -18.80 -6.23
C ILE A 32 -16.78 -19.64 -6.16
N LEU A 33 -17.95 -19.04 -6.42
CA LEU A 33 -19.24 -19.73 -6.36
C LEU A 33 -19.39 -20.81 -7.43
N GLN A 34 -18.85 -20.56 -8.61
CA GLN A 34 -18.90 -21.52 -9.73
C GLN A 34 -17.82 -22.61 -9.62
N HIS A 35 -16.99 -22.57 -8.59
CA HIS A 35 -15.81 -23.44 -8.48
C HIS A 35 -14.96 -23.48 -9.76
N GLN A 36 -15.00 -22.40 -10.53
CA GLN A 36 -14.21 -22.30 -11.75
C GLN A 36 -12.74 -22.14 -11.42
N LYS A 37 -11.95 -23.03 -11.94
CA LYS A 37 -10.51 -23.06 -11.72
C LYS A 37 -9.84 -22.27 -12.84
N HIS A 38 -9.14 -21.21 -12.50
CA HIS A 38 -8.26 -20.54 -13.47
C HIS A 38 -7.08 -21.44 -13.82
N GLN A 39 -6.90 -21.68 -15.11
CA GLN A 39 -5.71 -22.39 -15.61
C GLN A 39 -4.58 -21.39 -15.77
N ILE A 40 -3.54 -21.52 -14.95
CA ILE A 40 -2.32 -20.72 -15.04
C ILE A 40 -1.25 -21.58 -15.70
N GLY A 41 -0.79 -21.19 -16.91
CA GLY A 41 0.29 -21.82 -17.65
C GLY A 41 -0.13 -22.63 -18.85
N MET A 42 0.72 -22.66 -19.87
CA MET A 42 0.55 -23.43 -21.12
C MET A 42 1.17 -24.84 -21.09
N GLY A 43 1.43 -25.41 -19.92
CA GLY A 43 2.12 -26.72 -19.76
C GLY A 43 1.19 -27.88 -19.43
N SER A 44 1.74 -29.11 -19.42
CA SER A 44 1.06 -30.35 -19.05
C SER A 44 0.59 -30.42 -17.59
N LYS A 45 1.06 -29.51 -16.72
CA LYS A 45 0.61 -29.36 -15.33
C LYS A 45 -0.34 -28.18 -15.24
N LYS A 46 -1.62 -28.48 -15.02
CA LYS A 46 -2.66 -27.47 -14.76
C LYS A 46 -2.51 -27.01 -13.31
N VAL A 47 -2.17 -25.75 -13.12
CA VAL A 47 -2.20 -25.09 -11.82
C VAL A 47 -3.52 -24.32 -11.71
N TYR A 48 -4.27 -24.59 -10.66
CA TYR A 48 -5.52 -23.91 -10.36
C TYR A 48 -5.32 -22.99 -9.17
N GLY A 49 -5.67 -21.73 -9.29
CA GLY A 49 -5.53 -20.77 -8.21
C GLY A 49 -6.23 -19.46 -8.52
N LEU A 50 -6.40 -18.65 -7.49
CA LEU A 50 -6.79 -17.25 -7.60
C LEU A 50 -5.52 -16.42 -7.55
N LEU A 51 -5.33 -15.55 -8.55
CA LEU A 51 -4.22 -14.62 -8.56
C LEU A 51 -4.70 -13.29 -7.96
N PHE A 52 -4.06 -12.88 -6.88
CA PHE A 52 -4.27 -11.58 -6.27
C PHE A 52 -3.07 -10.66 -6.55
N ASP A 53 -3.35 -9.40 -6.85
CA ASP A 53 -2.32 -8.36 -6.80
C ASP A 53 -2.07 -7.99 -5.32
N GLY A 54 -1.06 -8.63 -4.72
CA GLY A 54 -0.73 -8.42 -3.32
C GLY A 54 -0.29 -6.99 -3.01
N ALA A 55 0.34 -6.31 -3.97
CA ALA A 55 0.75 -4.93 -3.80
C ALA A 55 -0.46 -3.99 -3.73
N TRP A 56 -1.45 -4.21 -4.61
CA TRP A 56 -2.70 -3.45 -4.57
C TRP A 56 -3.49 -3.72 -3.29
N LEU A 57 -3.61 -4.98 -2.86
CA LEU A 57 -4.29 -5.31 -1.60
C LEU A 57 -3.60 -4.67 -0.39
N TRP A 58 -2.28 -4.61 -0.39
CA TRP A 58 -1.51 -3.96 0.65
C TRP A 58 -1.77 -2.45 0.69
N GLU A 59 -1.76 -1.79 -0.47
CA GLU A 59 -2.07 -0.37 -0.62
C GLU A 59 -3.48 -0.04 -0.09
N GLU A 60 -4.50 -0.84 -0.45
CA GLU A 60 -5.88 -0.67 0.03
C GLU A 60 -6.02 -0.95 1.54
N TYR A 61 -5.30 -1.95 2.05
CA TYR A 61 -5.28 -2.23 3.48
C TYR A 61 -4.65 -1.08 4.27
N MET A 62 -3.51 -0.58 3.82
CA MET A 62 -2.90 0.60 4.44
C MET A 62 -3.83 1.80 4.37
N ASN A 63 -4.51 2.03 3.24
CA ASN A 63 -5.49 3.10 3.13
C ASN A 63 -6.60 2.98 4.20
N SER A 64 -7.08 1.78 4.47
CA SER A 64 -8.11 1.58 5.50
C SER A 64 -7.65 1.90 6.92
N ILE A 65 -6.34 1.91 7.17
CA ILE A 65 -5.74 2.24 8.47
C ILE A 65 -5.43 3.74 8.57
N VAL A 66 -4.87 4.33 7.51
CA VAL A 66 -4.29 5.69 7.58
C VAL A 66 -5.17 6.79 6.97
N ASP A 67 -6.41 6.50 6.59
CA ASP A 67 -7.29 7.42 5.85
C ASP A 67 -7.65 8.70 6.62
N GLU A 68 -7.60 8.70 7.95
CA GLU A 68 -7.78 9.90 8.77
C GLU A 68 -6.59 10.86 8.68
N ILE A 69 -5.38 10.33 8.45
CA ILE A 69 -4.12 11.10 8.40
C ILE A 69 -3.75 11.45 6.97
N PHE A 70 -3.95 10.51 6.04
CA PHE A 70 -3.56 10.64 4.65
C PHE A 70 -4.75 10.65 3.70
N TYR A 71 -4.56 11.34 2.61
CA TYR A 71 -5.39 11.24 1.41
C TYR A 71 -4.77 10.21 0.46
N HIS A 72 -5.57 9.26 0.01
CA HIS A 72 -5.20 8.28 -1.01
C HIS A 72 -5.76 8.72 -2.37
N PRO A 73 -4.92 9.13 -3.35
CA PRO A 73 -5.39 9.69 -4.63
C PRO A 73 -6.11 8.69 -5.53
N MET A 74 -6.10 7.40 -5.23
CA MET A 74 -6.69 6.32 -6.03
C MET A 74 -6.29 6.40 -7.51
N ASN A 75 -5.02 6.56 -7.76
CA ASN A 75 -4.43 6.87 -9.07
C ASN A 75 -4.85 5.90 -10.18
N LYS A 76 -5.03 4.61 -9.83
CA LYS A 76 -5.45 3.56 -10.77
C LYS A 76 -6.93 3.66 -11.15
N ALA A 77 -7.80 4.00 -10.19
CA ALA A 77 -9.25 4.02 -10.37
C ALA A 77 -9.76 5.33 -10.99
N THR A 78 -9.24 6.47 -10.56
CA THR A 78 -9.78 7.79 -10.91
C THR A 78 -8.96 8.55 -11.94
N LYS A 79 -7.85 7.97 -12.42
CA LYS A 79 -6.85 8.67 -13.24
C LYS A 79 -6.30 9.93 -12.54
N GLY A 80 -6.23 9.89 -11.22
CA GLY A 80 -5.74 10.97 -10.36
C GLY A 80 -4.24 11.24 -10.48
N SER A 81 -3.65 10.88 -11.63
CA SER A 81 -2.24 11.09 -11.90
C SER A 81 -1.85 12.55 -11.75
N GLN A 82 -0.75 12.78 -11.07
CA GLN A 82 -0.20 14.10 -10.83
C GLN A 82 1.03 14.35 -11.72
N ARG A 83 1.47 15.59 -11.78
CA ARG A 83 2.61 16.00 -12.61
C ARG A 83 3.71 16.56 -11.73
N LEU A 84 4.92 16.13 -12.03
CA LEU A 84 6.12 16.64 -11.37
C LEU A 84 6.51 18.03 -11.89
N PHE A 85 6.31 18.27 -13.17
CA PHE A 85 6.66 19.50 -13.86
C PHE A 85 5.44 20.15 -14.52
N ASP A 86 5.58 21.38 -14.94
CA ASP A 86 4.62 22.11 -15.76
C ASP A 86 4.40 21.45 -17.14
N HIS A 87 3.50 22.00 -17.94
CA HIS A 87 3.15 21.48 -19.27
C HIS A 87 2.82 19.96 -19.28
N ASN A 88 2.24 19.44 -18.21
CA ASN A 88 1.82 18.04 -18.06
C ASN A 88 2.96 17.02 -18.18
N ARG A 89 4.18 17.34 -17.77
CA ARG A 89 5.34 16.44 -17.81
C ARG A 89 5.59 15.77 -16.47
N GLY A 90 6.23 14.57 -16.54
CA GLY A 90 6.63 13.82 -15.36
C GLY A 90 5.43 13.28 -14.58
N LEU A 91 4.81 12.24 -15.10
CA LEU A 91 3.69 11.58 -14.45
C LEU A 91 4.14 10.92 -13.15
N ILE A 92 3.46 11.21 -12.06
CA ILE A 92 3.73 10.64 -10.74
C ILE A 92 2.46 10.11 -10.10
N TYR A 93 2.63 9.11 -9.23
CA TYR A 93 1.54 8.39 -8.58
C TYR A 93 1.87 8.15 -7.09
N PRO A 94 1.83 9.19 -6.24
CA PRO A 94 2.01 8.99 -4.81
C PRO A 94 0.83 8.19 -4.25
N ASP A 95 1.11 7.20 -3.40
CA ASP A 95 0.07 6.38 -2.80
C ASP A 95 -0.68 7.18 -1.72
N PHE A 96 0.06 7.91 -0.88
CA PHE A 96 -0.52 8.67 0.23
C PHE A 96 0.10 10.06 0.36
N ILE A 97 -0.77 11.05 0.58
CA ILE A 97 -0.40 12.45 0.83
C ILE A 97 -1.09 12.88 2.12
N SER A 98 -0.37 13.42 3.09
CA SER A 98 -0.98 13.86 4.36
C SER A 98 -2.09 14.89 4.11
N ARG A 99 -3.13 14.83 4.94
CA ARG A 99 -4.24 15.80 4.92
C ARG A 99 -3.81 17.16 5.44
N ASP A 100 -2.80 17.20 6.31
CA ASP A 100 -2.20 18.44 6.76
C ASP A 100 -1.51 19.15 5.60
N SER A 101 -1.91 20.40 5.33
CA SER A 101 -1.36 21.21 4.25
C SER A 101 -0.14 22.01 4.66
N GLU A 102 0.06 22.26 5.95
CA GLU A 102 1.20 23.02 6.46
C GLU A 102 2.43 22.16 6.70
N ALA A 103 2.22 20.92 7.13
CA ALA A 103 3.28 19.93 7.34
C ALA A 103 3.06 18.71 6.46
N ARG A 104 3.26 18.86 5.15
CA ARG A 104 3.09 17.77 4.19
C ARG A 104 4.04 16.63 4.46
N VAL A 105 3.46 15.42 4.43
CA VAL A 105 4.16 14.15 4.51
C VAL A 105 3.68 13.28 3.35
N ILE A 106 4.59 12.52 2.76
CA ILE A 106 4.30 11.57 1.68
C ILE A 106 4.52 10.17 2.23
N ALA A 107 3.63 9.25 1.91
CA ALA A 107 3.88 7.84 2.17
C ALA A 107 3.64 6.98 0.92
N ASP A 108 4.30 5.85 0.88
CA ASP A 108 4.28 4.92 -0.25
C ASP A 108 4.21 3.48 0.29
N ALA A 109 3.22 2.70 -0.15
CA ALA A 109 3.02 1.33 0.29
C ALA A 109 3.89 0.37 -0.51
N LYS A 110 4.72 -0.42 0.17
CA LYS A 110 5.61 -1.39 -0.46
C LYS A 110 5.36 -2.80 0.06
N TYR A 111 4.69 -3.62 -0.74
CA TYR A 111 4.50 -5.05 -0.44
C TYR A 111 5.76 -5.85 -0.77
N LYS A 112 6.80 -5.64 0.03
CA LYS A 112 8.09 -6.33 -0.08
C LYS A 112 8.90 -6.21 1.22
N PRO A 113 9.86 -7.12 1.46
CA PRO A 113 10.77 -7.02 2.61
C PRO A 113 11.53 -5.69 2.64
N ILE A 114 11.86 -5.24 3.85
CA ILE A 114 12.56 -3.96 4.09
C ILE A 114 13.86 -3.82 3.28
N ASP A 115 14.64 -4.89 3.14
CA ASP A 115 15.91 -4.92 2.39
C ASP A 115 15.72 -4.68 0.89
N ASN A 116 14.55 -4.96 0.36
CA ASN A 116 14.21 -4.75 -1.05
C ASN A 116 13.68 -3.33 -1.33
N ILE A 117 13.52 -2.50 -0.29
CA ILE A 117 13.21 -1.07 -0.45
C ILE A 117 14.53 -0.33 -0.64
N GLY A 118 14.87 -0.01 -1.87
CA GLY A 118 16.19 0.49 -2.26
C GLY A 118 16.15 1.76 -3.13
N ASN A 119 17.25 2.03 -3.80
CA ASN A 119 17.51 3.27 -4.54
C ASN A 119 16.35 3.75 -5.42
N LYS A 120 15.71 2.86 -6.16
CA LYS A 120 14.59 3.22 -7.04
C LYS A 120 13.43 3.79 -6.25
N ASP A 121 13.13 3.17 -5.11
CA ASP A 121 12.05 3.61 -4.22
C ASP A 121 12.40 4.94 -3.57
N TYR A 122 13.65 5.10 -3.11
CA TYR A 122 14.13 6.35 -2.51
C TYR A 122 13.99 7.54 -3.46
N LEU A 123 14.45 7.39 -4.69
CA LEU A 123 14.33 8.44 -5.71
C LEU A 123 12.87 8.76 -6.05
N GLN A 124 12.00 7.75 -6.05
CA GLN A 124 10.57 7.92 -6.29
C GLN A 124 9.92 8.78 -5.20
N VAL A 125 10.09 8.41 -3.94
CA VAL A 125 9.47 9.14 -2.82
C VAL A 125 10.10 10.52 -2.64
N LEU A 126 11.41 10.67 -2.82
CA LEU A 126 12.08 11.98 -2.80
C LEU A 126 11.53 12.91 -3.89
N ALA A 127 11.24 12.42 -5.09
CA ALA A 127 10.61 13.22 -6.15
C ALA A 127 9.18 13.66 -5.74
N TYR A 128 8.42 12.79 -5.07
CA TYR A 128 7.11 13.15 -4.52
C TYR A 128 7.22 14.19 -3.42
N MET A 129 8.13 13.97 -2.46
CA MET A 129 8.39 14.92 -1.38
C MET A 129 8.75 16.31 -1.93
N PHE A 130 9.64 16.36 -2.92
CA PHE A 130 10.01 17.61 -3.56
C PHE A 130 8.82 18.30 -4.23
N ARG A 131 7.96 17.53 -4.94
CA ARG A 131 6.77 18.05 -5.62
C ARG A 131 5.74 18.65 -4.65
N PHE A 132 5.61 18.09 -3.46
CA PHE A 132 4.62 18.48 -2.45
C PHE A 132 5.19 19.32 -1.31
N ASP A 133 6.46 19.72 -1.41
CA ASP A 133 7.19 20.44 -0.34
C ASP A 133 7.18 19.70 0.99
N ALA A 134 7.21 18.36 0.92
CA ALA A 134 7.25 17.50 2.10
C ALA A 134 8.66 17.35 2.65
N LYS A 135 8.78 17.35 3.97
CA LYS A 135 10.05 17.16 4.69
C LYS A 135 10.24 15.74 5.18
N LYS A 136 9.16 14.99 5.33
CA LYS A 136 9.17 13.61 5.79
C LYS A 136 8.48 12.71 4.76
N GLY A 137 9.04 11.52 4.54
CA GLY A 137 8.45 10.47 3.71
C GLY A 137 8.45 9.15 4.45
N PHE A 138 7.44 8.32 4.20
CA PHE A 138 7.32 6.99 4.79
C PHE A 138 7.26 5.91 3.71
N TYR A 139 7.79 4.74 4.07
CA TYR A 139 7.47 3.48 3.42
C TYR A 139 6.68 2.63 4.39
N PHE A 140 5.47 2.21 3.97
CA PHE A 140 4.64 1.27 4.72
C PHE A 140 4.83 -0.12 4.13
N TYR A 141 5.42 -1.03 4.89
CA TYR A 141 5.70 -2.39 4.43
C TYR A 141 5.28 -3.43 5.48
N PRO A 142 4.95 -4.68 5.05
CA PRO A 142 4.63 -5.75 5.99
C PRO A 142 5.92 -6.22 6.69
N GLU A 143 5.89 -6.22 8.01
CA GLU A 143 7.00 -6.67 8.87
C GLU A 143 6.58 -7.91 9.63
N MET A 144 7.44 -8.93 9.65
CA MET A 144 7.22 -10.19 10.39
C MET A 144 8.20 -10.37 11.55
N GLY A 145 9.19 -9.48 11.68
CA GLY A 145 10.22 -9.48 12.71
C GLY A 145 9.94 -8.46 13.80
N GLU A 146 10.93 -8.23 14.64
CA GLU A 146 10.96 -7.18 15.67
C GLU A 146 11.88 -6.02 15.26
N GLU A 147 11.91 -5.70 13.96
CA GLU A 147 12.77 -4.62 13.50
C GLU A 147 12.20 -3.25 13.88
N GLU A 148 13.07 -2.36 14.32
CA GLU A 148 12.73 -0.97 14.59
C GLU A 148 12.66 -0.16 13.29
N ASP A 149 11.90 0.92 13.29
CA ASP A 149 11.83 1.86 12.19
C ASP A 149 13.21 2.38 11.79
N ALA A 150 13.53 2.29 10.53
CA ALA A 150 14.78 2.83 10.01
C ALA A 150 14.58 4.25 9.49
N VAL A 151 15.17 5.22 10.19
CA VAL A 151 15.15 6.63 9.77
C VAL A 151 16.40 6.94 8.95
N MET A 152 16.20 7.42 7.74
CA MET A 152 17.26 7.81 6.81
C MET A 152 17.21 9.32 6.58
N TRP A 153 18.25 10.03 6.98
CA TRP A 153 18.39 11.47 6.76
C TRP A 153 19.02 11.77 5.42
N LEU A 154 18.46 12.73 4.68
CA LEU A 154 19.02 13.14 3.40
C LEU A 154 20.36 13.81 3.61
N ASN A 155 21.36 13.40 2.85
CA ASN A 155 22.68 13.99 2.92
C ASN A 155 22.73 15.38 2.27
N ARG A 156 23.57 16.24 2.81
CA ARG A 156 24.03 17.50 2.21
C ARG A 156 25.55 17.53 2.19
N GLY A 157 26.13 18.31 1.31
CA GLY A 157 27.59 18.47 1.25
C GLY A 157 28.02 18.98 -0.09
N SER A 158 29.26 19.45 -0.15
CA SER A 158 29.76 20.11 -1.33
C SER A 158 30.18 19.15 -2.45
N THR A 159 30.81 18.04 -2.11
CA THR A 159 31.33 17.07 -3.09
C THR A 159 31.72 15.79 -2.39
N TYR A 160 31.47 14.66 -2.96
CA TYR A 160 31.95 13.35 -2.57
C TYR A 160 31.79 12.96 -1.07
N GLU A 161 31.79 11.70 -0.83
CA GLU A 161 31.44 11.01 0.42
C GLU A 161 32.16 11.48 1.68
N LYS A 162 33.34 12.07 1.57
CA LYS A 162 34.15 12.47 2.74
C LYS A 162 33.69 13.73 3.45
N ASN A 163 32.86 14.54 2.81
CA ASN A 163 32.38 15.84 3.33
C ASN A 163 30.85 15.91 3.35
N VAL A 164 30.22 14.79 3.57
CA VAL A 164 28.77 14.66 3.58
C VAL A 164 28.27 14.67 5.03
N GLU A 165 27.28 15.49 5.28
CA GLU A 165 26.58 15.57 6.55
C GLU A 165 25.12 15.24 6.35
N ALA A 166 24.50 14.58 7.32
CA ALA A 166 23.06 14.36 7.33
C ALA A 166 22.31 15.69 7.54
N ARG A 167 21.25 15.90 6.79
CA ARG A 167 20.30 17.00 7.05
C ARG A 167 19.44 16.64 8.24
N GLU A 168 19.08 17.62 9.05
CA GLU A 168 18.19 17.41 10.19
C GLU A 168 16.72 17.66 9.85
N ASP A 169 16.42 18.13 8.63
CA ASP A 169 15.10 18.59 8.22
C ASP A 169 14.40 17.71 7.20
N ILE A 170 15.11 16.79 6.54
CA ILE A 170 14.51 15.90 5.52
C ILE A 170 14.87 14.45 5.80
N SER A 171 13.86 13.63 5.97
CA SER A 171 14.03 12.19 6.25
C SER A 171 13.07 11.30 5.49
N LEU A 172 13.52 10.07 5.24
CA LEU A 172 12.70 8.93 4.81
C LEU A 172 12.67 7.90 5.94
N ILE A 173 11.49 7.41 6.28
CA ILE A 173 11.27 6.49 7.38
C ILE A 173 10.71 5.19 6.81
N LYS A 174 11.38 4.09 7.06
CA LYS A 174 10.84 2.75 6.80
C LYS A 174 10.05 2.34 8.03
N HIS A 175 8.72 2.41 7.94
CA HIS A 175 7.79 2.14 9.03
C HIS A 175 7.07 0.83 8.77
N GLY A 176 7.43 -0.21 9.49
CA GLY A 176 6.93 -1.57 9.31
C GLY A 176 5.60 -1.78 10.02
N PHE A 177 4.63 -2.37 9.32
CA PHE A 177 3.40 -2.85 9.93
C PHE A 177 3.60 -4.29 10.38
N GLN A 178 3.51 -4.54 11.67
CA GLN A 178 3.74 -5.84 12.28
C GLN A 178 2.62 -6.83 11.95
N ILE A 179 2.93 -7.88 11.18
CA ILE A 179 2.02 -8.99 10.92
C ILE A 179 2.20 -10.05 12.00
N PRO A 180 1.14 -10.42 12.75
CA PRO A 180 1.25 -11.46 13.76
C PRO A 180 1.63 -12.80 13.14
N THR A 181 2.57 -13.51 13.75
CA THR A 181 2.99 -14.84 13.33
C THR A 181 2.78 -15.84 14.46
N GLY A 182 2.62 -17.13 14.14
CA GLY A 182 2.50 -18.21 15.13
C GLY A 182 1.18 -18.21 15.92
N ILE A 183 0.12 -17.56 15.41
CA ILE A 183 -1.21 -17.52 16.03
C ILE A 183 -2.17 -18.37 15.21
N ASP A 184 -2.55 -19.53 15.74
CA ASP A 184 -3.43 -20.48 15.04
C ASP A 184 -4.94 -20.14 15.20
N VAL A 185 -5.31 -19.34 16.23
CA VAL A 185 -6.68 -18.98 16.51
C VAL A 185 -7.05 -17.67 15.83
N TYR A 186 -8.02 -17.71 14.93
CA TYR A 186 -8.42 -16.54 14.13
C TYR A 186 -8.84 -15.32 14.98
N SER A 187 -9.59 -15.52 16.07
CA SER A 187 -10.00 -14.41 16.95
C SER A 187 -8.79 -13.73 17.62
N ALA A 188 -7.81 -14.51 18.07
CA ALA A 188 -6.58 -13.97 18.65
C ALA A 188 -5.74 -13.25 17.61
N PHE A 189 -5.65 -13.79 16.38
CA PHE A 189 -4.98 -13.12 15.26
C PHE A 189 -5.60 -11.75 14.95
N THR A 190 -6.94 -11.69 14.83
CA THR A 190 -7.63 -10.42 14.53
C THR A 190 -7.52 -9.39 15.66
N GLU A 191 -7.51 -9.83 16.91
CA GLU A 191 -7.28 -8.94 18.05
C GLU A 191 -5.85 -8.37 18.04
N GLN A 192 -4.86 -9.22 17.79
CA GLN A 192 -3.47 -8.76 17.68
C GLN A 192 -3.27 -7.82 16.49
N MET A 193 -3.93 -8.08 15.35
CA MET A 193 -3.90 -7.18 14.20
C MET A 193 -4.41 -5.79 14.57
N ARG A 194 -5.55 -5.68 15.27
CA ARG A 194 -6.09 -4.39 15.73
C ARG A 194 -5.13 -3.66 16.67
N CYS A 195 -4.47 -4.38 17.57
CA CYS A 195 -3.46 -3.78 18.44
C CYS A 195 -2.28 -3.23 17.62
N ASN A 196 -1.88 -3.96 16.58
CA ASN A 196 -0.78 -3.54 15.72
C ASN A 196 -1.17 -2.35 14.82
N GLU A 197 -2.42 -2.26 14.37
CA GLU A 197 -2.97 -1.10 13.65
C GLU A 197 -2.86 0.18 14.50
N ILE A 198 -3.24 0.11 15.77
CA ILE A 198 -3.13 1.26 16.69
C ILE A 198 -1.67 1.66 16.90
N LYS A 199 -0.79 0.70 17.16
CA LYS A 199 0.65 0.98 17.34
C LYS A 199 1.28 1.60 16.10
N PHE A 200 0.89 1.12 14.92
CA PHE A 200 1.37 1.63 13.65
C PHE A 200 0.95 3.10 13.46
N LEU A 201 -0.30 3.43 13.73
CA LEU A 201 -0.79 4.81 13.68
C LEU A 201 -0.07 5.71 14.68
N ASP A 202 0.11 5.25 15.92
CA ASP A 202 0.82 6.01 16.96
C ASP A 202 2.27 6.28 16.54
N GLY A 203 2.95 5.30 15.95
CA GLY A 203 4.31 5.46 15.40
C GLY A 203 4.40 6.54 14.32
N ILE A 204 3.44 6.56 13.39
CA ILE A 204 3.34 7.61 12.36
C ILE A 204 3.17 8.98 13.02
N LEU A 205 2.21 9.13 13.93
CA LEU A 205 1.90 10.41 14.58
C LEU A 205 3.07 10.94 15.43
N ILE A 206 3.84 10.05 16.06
CA ILE A 206 5.06 10.43 16.80
C ILE A 206 6.13 10.92 15.82
N SER A 207 6.32 10.21 14.72
CA SER A 207 7.35 10.53 13.73
C SER A 207 7.01 11.77 12.89
N MET A 208 5.74 12.17 12.82
CA MET A 208 5.30 13.39 12.11
C MET A 208 5.59 14.67 12.92
N LYS A 209 5.69 14.58 14.23
CA LYS A 209 6.07 15.71 15.12
C LYS A 209 7.53 16.07 14.97
#